data_e2ac1fa690b0b19e43c9a07ed7c9e74d
#
_entry.id   e2ac1fa690b0b19e43c9a07ed7c9e74d
#
_cell.length_a   1.000
_cell.length_b   1.000
_cell.length_c   1.000
_cell.angle_alpha   90.00
_cell.angle_beta   90.00
_cell.angle_gamma   90.00
#
_symmetry.space_group_name_H-M   'P 1'
#
loop_
_entity.id
_entity.type
_entity.pdbx_description
1 polymer ?
#
loop_
_entity_poly.entity_id
_entity_poly.type
_entity_poly.pdbx_seq_one_letter_code
_entity_poly.pdbx_strand_id
1 'polypeptide(L)'
;MPARVASSARSNEGMGGLAKGLAIIEALAAHGVLSVSDAARTTDISRAAARRCLITLTELGYVEQTGREFRPLPRLRRLGGATTKRGQMARLADPLLKHARDQLAESVSLAVLDDDKSLFIARAEAEHILSTGVRVGATLPVYCSATGRVLLSQFPDTEIGQRIGRKPLPARTPHTLTKLTPLLAEIQAVRKRGYAISDEELELGMRALAVPVIDDGGQIVAAISVSAASARVRAADLRNQFLPVLQTCARTLSEAMRSIRAVEQTKKAPDSAGA
;
A
#
# COMPACT_ATOMS: atom_id res chain seq x y z
N MET A 1 1.38 -13.25 16.50
CA MET A 1 1.84 -12.72 17.81
C MET A 1 2.81 -11.60 17.51
N PRO A 2 2.57 -10.33 17.90
CA PRO A 2 3.54 -9.27 17.73
C PRO A 2 4.71 -9.51 18.68
N ALA A 3 5.93 -9.36 18.19
CA ALA A 3 7.16 -9.48 18.96
C ALA A 3 7.13 -8.50 20.14
N ARG A 4 7.25 -9.02 21.35
CA ARG A 4 7.56 -8.24 22.56
C ARG A 4 8.92 -7.59 22.35
N VAL A 5 8.93 -6.27 22.16
CA VAL A 5 10.16 -5.49 22.29
C VAL A 5 10.59 -5.62 23.76
N ALA A 6 11.72 -6.29 23.96
CA ALA A 6 12.33 -6.47 25.26
C ALA A 6 12.54 -5.10 25.91
N SER A 7 12.11 -4.98 27.17
CA SER A 7 12.42 -3.87 28.08
C SER A 7 13.93 -3.83 28.31
N SER A 8 14.67 -3.15 27.43
CA SER A 8 16.05 -2.76 27.71
C SER A 8 16.03 -1.58 28.69
N ALA A 9 16.90 -1.62 29.68
CA ALA A 9 17.10 -0.58 30.69
C ALA A 9 17.09 0.81 30.02
N ARG A 10 16.10 1.65 30.41
CA ARG A 10 15.93 2.99 29.90
C ARG A 10 17.16 3.80 30.28
N SER A 11 17.98 4.18 29.31
CA SER A 11 18.98 5.21 29.52
C SER A 11 18.28 6.48 30.00
N ASN A 12 18.79 7.11 31.06
CA ASN A 12 18.18 8.29 31.68
C ASN A 12 18.22 9.54 30.76
N GLU A 13 18.78 9.41 29.53
CA GLU A 13 18.95 10.45 28.52
C GLU A 13 17.78 10.51 27.51
N GLY A 14 16.86 9.54 27.49
CA GLY A 14 15.77 9.47 26.52
C GLY A 14 14.59 10.39 26.89
N MET A 15 14.06 11.13 25.88
CA MET A 15 12.85 11.95 26.04
C MET A 15 11.59 11.07 26.15
N GLY A 16 11.22 10.66 27.37
CA GLY A 16 10.05 9.80 27.62
C GLY A 16 8.72 10.38 27.09
N GLY A 17 8.61 11.70 26.95
CA GLY A 17 7.47 12.36 26.31
C GLY A 17 7.37 12.07 24.80
N LEU A 18 8.51 12.12 24.09
CA LEU A 18 8.59 11.81 22.67
C LEU A 18 8.27 10.35 22.39
N ALA A 19 8.83 9.42 23.21
CA ALA A 19 8.53 8.00 23.07
C ALA A 19 7.02 7.69 23.20
N LYS A 20 6.33 8.32 24.16
CA LYS A 20 4.89 8.19 24.32
C LYS A 20 4.11 8.79 23.16
N GLY A 21 4.56 9.94 22.65
CA GLY A 21 3.97 10.59 21.47
C GLY A 21 4.07 9.72 20.21
N LEU A 22 5.23 9.11 19.96
CA LEU A 22 5.44 8.17 18.85
C LEU A 22 4.56 6.93 18.99
N ALA A 23 4.46 6.32 20.18
CA ALA A 23 3.57 5.18 20.40
C ALA A 23 2.10 5.52 20.09
N ILE A 24 1.63 6.70 20.47
CA ILE A 24 0.27 7.16 20.12
C ILE A 24 0.11 7.34 18.59
N ILE A 25 1.12 7.86 17.91
CA ILE A 25 1.11 8.02 16.44
C ILE A 25 1.02 6.65 15.76
N GLU A 26 1.80 5.67 16.20
CA GLU A 26 1.75 4.29 15.71
C GLU A 26 0.39 3.63 15.94
N ALA A 27 -0.19 3.81 17.13
CA ALA A 27 -1.52 3.31 17.46
C ALA A 27 -2.62 3.93 16.56
N LEU A 28 -2.56 5.25 16.32
CA LEU A 28 -3.47 5.94 15.39
C LEU A 28 -3.28 5.45 13.94
N ALA A 29 -2.05 5.17 13.52
CA ALA A 29 -1.78 4.63 12.20
C ALA A 29 -2.36 3.22 12.02
N ALA A 30 -2.29 2.38 13.06
CA ALA A 30 -2.79 1.00 13.03
C ALA A 30 -4.32 0.89 13.14
N HIS A 31 -4.96 1.72 13.96
CA HIS A 31 -6.38 1.58 14.31
C HIS A 31 -7.28 2.69 13.74
N GLY A 32 -6.72 3.74 13.20
CA GLY A 32 -7.45 4.88 12.63
C GLY A 32 -7.98 5.82 13.72
N VAL A 33 -9.16 5.55 14.26
CA VAL A 33 -9.82 6.39 15.29
C VAL A 33 -9.63 5.76 16.66
N LEU A 34 -9.21 6.55 17.65
CA LEU A 34 -9.01 6.09 19.03
C LEU A 34 -9.63 7.05 20.03
N SER A 35 -10.23 6.50 21.11
CA SER A 35 -10.49 7.26 22.33
C SER A 35 -9.22 7.33 23.20
N VAL A 36 -9.19 8.23 24.20
CA VAL A 36 -8.09 8.27 25.19
C VAL A 36 -7.89 6.91 25.87
N SER A 37 -8.98 6.18 26.13
CA SER A 37 -8.93 4.88 26.79
C SER A 37 -8.33 3.80 25.88
N ASP A 38 -8.70 3.80 24.61
CA ASP A 38 -8.15 2.87 23.63
C ASP A 38 -6.68 3.14 23.37
N ALA A 39 -6.30 4.41 23.22
CA ALA A 39 -4.92 4.83 23.07
C ALA A 39 -4.06 4.40 24.26
N ALA A 40 -4.53 4.60 25.49
CA ALA A 40 -3.83 4.19 26.70
C ALA A 40 -3.64 2.67 26.76
N ARG A 41 -4.68 1.90 26.43
CA ARG A 41 -4.66 0.43 26.44
C ARG A 41 -3.72 -0.13 25.36
N THR A 42 -3.80 0.41 24.16
CA THR A 42 -3.01 -0.09 23.01
C THR A 42 -1.52 0.20 23.16
N THR A 43 -1.16 1.31 23.82
CA THR A 43 0.23 1.76 23.94
C THR A 43 0.86 1.46 25.30
N ASP A 44 0.11 0.86 26.23
CA ASP A 44 0.53 0.58 27.61
C ASP A 44 1.06 1.82 28.36
N ILE A 45 0.43 2.98 28.13
CA ILE A 45 0.72 4.23 28.85
C ILE A 45 -0.47 4.68 29.69
N SER A 46 -0.24 5.53 30.70
CA SER A 46 -1.33 6.03 31.54
C SER A 46 -2.32 6.88 30.72
N ARG A 47 -3.62 6.87 31.09
CA ARG A 47 -4.66 7.70 30.46
C ARG A 47 -4.30 9.19 30.43
N ALA A 48 -3.66 9.68 31.50
CA ALA A 48 -3.21 11.06 31.58
C ALA A 48 -2.12 11.37 30.55
N ALA A 49 -1.18 10.45 30.34
CA ALA A 49 -0.15 10.58 29.32
C ALA A 49 -0.74 10.49 27.91
N ALA A 50 -1.61 9.49 27.64
CA ALA A 50 -2.29 9.36 26.34
C ALA A 50 -3.09 10.62 26.00
N ARG A 51 -3.86 11.15 26.97
CA ARG A 51 -4.62 12.39 26.78
C ARG A 51 -3.73 13.58 26.42
N ARG A 52 -2.61 13.78 27.13
CA ARG A 52 -1.65 14.87 26.83
C ARG A 52 -1.07 14.73 25.42
N CYS A 53 -0.64 13.54 25.02
CA CYS A 53 -0.11 13.30 23.68
C CYS A 53 -1.16 13.59 22.60
N LEU A 54 -2.41 13.12 22.77
CA LEU A 54 -3.50 13.36 21.83
C LEU A 54 -3.87 14.86 21.73
N ILE A 55 -3.92 15.60 22.84
CA ILE A 55 -4.15 17.06 22.84
C ILE A 55 -3.02 17.76 22.09
N THR A 56 -1.76 17.48 22.41
CA THR A 56 -0.61 18.08 21.71
C THR A 56 -0.66 17.81 20.21
N LEU A 57 -0.98 16.57 19.80
CA LEU A 57 -1.13 16.24 18.38
C LEU A 57 -2.29 16.98 17.71
N THR A 58 -3.35 17.28 18.47
CA THR A 58 -4.48 18.08 17.98
C THR A 58 -4.09 19.54 17.82
N GLU A 59 -3.43 20.13 18.80
CA GLU A 59 -2.91 21.51 18.76
C GLU A 59 -1.92 21.73 17.60
N LEU A 60 -1.09 20.71 17.33
CA LEU A 60 -0.14 20.74 16.21
C LEU A 60 -0.78 20.43 14.85
N GLY A 61 -2.09 20.13 14.78
CA GLY A 61 -2.81 19.83 13.55
C GLY A 61 -2.46 18.47 12.92
N TYR A 62 -2.04 17.49 13.71
CA TYR A 62 -1.82 16.12 13.28
C TYR A 62 -3.03 15.21 13.49
N VAL A 63 -3.88 15.58 14.43
CA VAL A 63 -5.05 14.81 14.86
C VAL A 63 -6.23 15.77 14.99
N GLU A 64 -7.42 15.30 14.68
CA GLU A 64 -8.69 16.00 14.90
C GLU A 64 -9.43 15.32 16.07
N GLN A 65 -9.99 16.12 16.95
CA GLN A 65 -10.86 15.64 18.03
C GLN A 65 -12.33 15.87 17.68
N THR A 66 -13.13 14.81 17.68
CA THR A 66 -14.58 14.86 17.53
C THR A 66 -15.23 14.17 18.73
N GLY A 67 -15.74 14.96 19.67
CA GLY A 67 -16.27 14.43 20.93
C GLY A 67 -15.19 13.74 21.76
N ARG A 68 -15.31 12.40 21.95
CA ARG A 68 -14.35 11.58 22.69
C ARG A 68 -13.33 10.85 21.80
N GLU A 69 -13.45 11.00 20.50
CA GLU A 69 -12.63 10.31 19.52
C GLU A 69 -11.58 11.23 18.91
N PHE A 70 -10.42 10.65 18.61
CA PHE A 70 -9.29 11.31 17.98
C PHE A 70 -8.99 10.62 16.65
N ARG A 71 -8.95 11.38 15.55
CA ARG A 71 -8.77 10.91 14.18
C ARG A 71 -7.50 11.51 13.57
N PRO A 72 -6.65 10.69 12.89
CA PRO A 72 -5.46 11.21 12.25
C PRO A 72 -5.80 12.09 11.03
N LEU A 73 -5.24 13.28 11.00
CA LEU A 73 -5.33 14.20 9.86
C LEU A 73 -4.30 13.82 8.76
N PRO A 74 -4.48 14.33 7.52
CA PRO A 74 -3.54 14.10 6.42
C PRO A 74 -2.08 14.46 6.74
N ARG A 75 -1.86 15.46 7.61
CA ARG A 75 -0.53 15.86 8.08
C ARG A 75 0.20 14.74 8.84
N LEU A 76 -0.51 13.95 9.65
CA LEU A 76 0.07 12.81 10.36
C LEU A 76 0.54 11.74 9.39
N ARG A 77 -0.27 11.42 8.38
CA ARG A 77 0.07 10.43 7.34
C ARG A 77 1.31 10.82 6.53
N ARG A 78 1.62 12.13 6.43
CA ARG A 78 2.82 12.63 5.74
C ARG A 78 4.12 12.47 6.54
N LEU A 79 4.08 12.32 7.86
CA LEU A 79 5.29 12.19 8.69
C LEU A 79 6.12 10.95 8.37
N GLY A 80 5.49 9.80 8.11
CA GLY A 80 6.18 8.56 7.76
C GLY A 80 6.48 8.40 6.27
N GLY A 81 5.68 9.06 5.41
CA GLY A 81 5.74 8.89 3.95
C GLY A 81 6.81 9.73 3.25
N ALA A 82 7.26 10.84 3.85
CA ALA A 82 8.10 11.82 3.15
C ALA A 82 9.54 11.36 2.90
N THR A 83 10.06 10.48 3.72
CA THR A 83 11.48 10.08 3.72
C THR A 83 11.73 8.65 3.26
N THR A 84 10.70 7.83 3.12
CA THR A 84 10.83 6.44 2.66
C THR A 84 10.72 6.34 1.13
N LYS A 85 11.39 5.33 0.54
CA LYS A 85 11.24 5.01 -0.90
C LYS A 85 9.76 4.81 -1.29
N ARG A 86 8.97 4.15 -0.42
CA ARG A 86 7.51 3.95 -0.62
C ARG A 86 6.75 5.28 -0.67
N GLY A 87 7.07 6.23 0.20
CA GLY A 87 6.43 7.54 0.25
C GLY A 87 6.83 8.45 -0.91
N GLN A 88 8.08 8.39 -1.37
CA GLN A 88 8.51 9.07 -2.59
C GLN A 88 7.75 8.54 -3.81
N MET A 89 7.66 7.21 -3.96
CA MET A 89 6.92 6.56 -5.02
C MET A 89 5.42 6.94 -4.99
N ALA A 90 4.80 6.95 -3.81
CA ALA A 90 3.40 7.35 -3.64
C ALA A 90 3.14 8.80 -4.10
N ARG A 91 4.06 9.74 -3.79
CA ARG A 91 3.96 11.13 -4.25
C ARG A 91 4.10 11.28 -5.77
N LEU A 92 5.05 10.55 -6.37
CA LEU A 92 5.21 10.55 -7.83
C LEU A 92 4.00 9.95 -8.54
N ALA A 93 3.39 8.93 -7.95
CA ALA A 93 2.23 8.27 -8.49
C ALA A 93 0.95 9.10 -8.41
N ASP A 94 0.77 9.95 -7.39
CA ASP A 94 -0.50 10.64 -7.12
C ASP A 94 -1.09 11.37 -8.35
N PRO A 95 -0.35 12.25 -9.07
CA PRO A 95 -0.88 12.91 -10.26
C PRO A 95 -1.18 11.92 -11.40
N LEU A 96 -0.37 10.87 -11.55
CA LEU A 96 -0.54 9.86 -12.59
C LEU A 96 -1.78 8.99 -12.34
N LEU A 97 -2.01 8.59 -11.08
CA LEU A 97 -3.20 7.85 -10.68
C LEU A 97 -4.46 8.68 -10.88
N LYS A 98 -4.43 9.98 -10.55
CA LYS A 98 -5.56 10.91 -10.78
C LYS A 98 -5.89 11.01 -12.26
N HIS A 99 -4.88 11.18 -13.11
CA HIS A 99 -5.07 11.23 -14.57
C HIS A 99 -5.67 9.92 -15.11
N ALA A 100 -5.15 8.76 -14.69
CA ALA A 100 -5.69 7.46 -15.07
C ALA A 100 -7.13 7.26 -14.59
N ARG A 101 -7.45 7.66 -13.34
CA ARG A 101 -8.82 7.64 -12.81
C ARG A 101 -9.78 8.48 -13.66
N ASP A 102 -9.37 9.69 -14.04
CA ASP A 102 -10.20 10.60 -14.82
C ASP A 102 -10.49 10.03 -16.23
N GLN A 103 -9.50 9.35 -16.83
CA GLN A 103 -9.68 8.68 -18.11
C GLN A 103 -10.58 7.44 -18.03
N LEU A 104 -10.47 6.67 -16.96
CA LEU A 104 -11.16 5.38 -16.80
C LEU A 104 -12.49 5.51 -16.08
N ALA A 105 -12.75 6.65 -15.41
CA ALA A 105 -13.87 6.86 -14.49
C ALA A 105 -13.96 5.80 -13.39
N GLU A 106 -12.85 5.11 -13.06
CA GLU A 106 -12.77 4.06 -12.03
C GLU A 106 -11.56 4.29 -11.12
N SER A 107 -11.64 3.77 -9.90
CA SER A 107 -10.59 3.97 -8.90
C SER A 107 -9.28 3.29 -9.29
N VAL A 108 -8.19 4.05 -9.28
CA VAL A 108 -6.83 3.59 -9.61
C VAL A 108 -5.94 3.65 -8.36
N SER A 109 -5.15 2.62 -8.14
CA SER A 109 -4.36 2.47 -6.92
C SER A 109 -2.94 1.99 -7.24
N LEU A 110 -1.99 2.34 -6.35
CA LEU A 110 -0.63 1.82 -6.33
C LEU A 110 -0.45 0.95 -5.08
N ALA A 111 0.05 -0.26 -5.28
CA ALA A 111 0.33 -1.19 -4.21
C ALA A 111 1.77 -1.74 -4.29
N VAL A 112 2.33 -2.07 -3.12
CA VAL A 112 3.64 -2.73 -2.98
C VAL A 112 3.47 -4.05 -2.25
N LEU A 113 4.46 -4.92 -2.41
CA LEU A 113 4.52 -6.15 -1.62
C LEU A 113 4.95 -5.82 -0.19
N ASP A 114 4.20 -6.33 0.78
CA ASP A 114 4.48 -6.24 2.21
C ASP A 114 4.24 -7.63 2.81
N ASP A 115 5.34 -8.35 3.03
CA ASP A 115 5.36 -9.78 3.36
C ASP A 115 4.56 -10.62 2.34
N ASP A 116 3.42 -11.17 2.74
CA ASP A 116 2.49 -11.99 1.94
C ASP A 116 1.24 -11.22 1.48
N LYS A 117 1.27 -9.88 1.56
CA LYS A 117 0.13 -9.00 1.25
C LYS A 117 0.49 -7.92 0.24
N SER A 118 -0.51 -7.47 -0.46
CA SER A 118 -0.48 -6.30 -1.31
C SER A 118 -0.90 -5.08 -0.49
N LEU A 119 0.03 -4.18 -0.13
CA LEU A 119 -0.21 -2.97 0.63
C LEU A 119 -0.45 -1.78 -0.30
N PHE A 120 -1.59 -1.12 -0.17
CA PHE A 120 -1.93 0.08 -0.94
C PHE A 120 -1.26 1.32 -0.37
N ILE A 121 -0.37 1.96 -1.14
CA ILE A 121 0.41 3.13 -0.73
C ILE A 121 -0.07 4.46 -1.36
N ALA A 122 -0.82 4.40 -2.47
CA ALA A 122 -1.48 5.55 -3.08
C ALA A 122 -2.78 5.12 -3.77
N ARG A 123 -3.74 6.04 -3.89
CA ARG A 123 -5.03 5.79 -4.53
C ARG A 123 -5.65 7.10 -5.01
N ALA A 124 -6.14 7.10 -6.24
CA ALA A 124 -7.08 8.07 -6.79
C ALA A 124 -8.47 7.42 -6.83
N GLU A 125 -9.38 7.89 -6.00
CA GLU A 125 -10.72 7.32 -5.87
C GLU A 125 -11.67 7.96 -6.88
N ALA A 126 -12.48 7.13 -7.56
CA ALA A 126 -13.58 7.60 -8.40
C ALA A 126 -14.82 7.86 -7.55
N GLU A 127 -15.60 8.85 -7.93
CA GLU A 127 -16.85 9.20 -7.25
C GLU A 127 -17.98 8.25 -7.66
N HIS A 128 -18.03 7.11 -7.00
CA HIS A 128 -19.14 6.16 -7.14
C HIS A 128 -19.84 5.96 -5.81
N ILE A 129 -21.18 5.80 -5.84
CA ILE A 129 -21.99 5.50 -4.65
C ILE A 129 -21.53 4.20 -3.99
N LEU A 130 -21.15 3.20 -4.80
CA LEU A 130 -20.56 1.95 -4.34
C LEU A 130 -19.05 2.00 -4.62
N SER A 131 -18.25 2.28 -3.60
CA SER A 131 -16.80 2.22 -3.66
C SER A 131 -16.28 0.89 -3.14
N THR A 132 -15.11 0.48 -3.62
CA THR A 132 -14.49 -0.82 -3.28
C THR A 132 -13.97 -0.93 -1.84
N GLY A 133 -14.20 0.05 -0.98
CA GLY A 133 -13.75 0.04 0.42
C GLY A 133 -12.24 0.02 0.64
N VAL A 134 -11.42 -0.12 -0.40
CA VAL A 134 -9.96 -0.13 -0.31
C VAL A 134 -9.46 1.30 -0.06
N ARG A 135 -8.58 1.47 0.92
CA ARG A 135 -7.97 2.76 1.29
C ARG A 135 -6.45 2.66 1.31
N VAL A 136 -5.76 3.79 1.27
CA VAL A 136 -4.32 3.83 1.52
C VAL A 136 -4.03 3.26 2.91
N GLY A 137 -3.07 2.33 2.99
CA GLY A 137 -2.76 1.55 4.18
C GLY A 137 -3.52 0.21 4.30
N ALA A 138 -4.55 -0.02 3.47
CA ALA A 138 -5.22 -1.32 3.42
C ALA A 138 -4.32 -2.38 2.78
N THR A 139 -4.51 -3.63 3.17
CA THR A 139 -3.81 -4.78 2.59
C THR A 139 -4.78 -5.80 2.01
N LEU A 140 -4.41 -6.41 0.88
CA LEU A 140 -5.15 -7.51 0.28
C LEU A 140 -4.27 -8.77 0.19
N PRO A 141 -4.88 -9.97 0.27
CA PRO A 141 -4.15 -11.21 0.04
C PRO A 141 -3.59 -11.26 -1.38
N VAL A 142 -2.32 -11.70 -1.52
CA VAL A 142 -1.65 -11.72 -2.83
C VAL A 142 -2.22 -12.76 -3.79
N TYR A 143 -2.79 -13.86 -3.29
CA TYR A 143 -3.23 -14.97 -4.14
C TYR A 143 -4.51 -14.68 -4.94
N CYS A 144 -5.42 -13.82 -4.42
CA CYS A 144 -6.73 -13.54 -5.03
C CYS A 144 -6.91 -12.09 -5.47
N SER A 145 -5.85 -11.26 -5.40
CA SER A 145 -5.86 -9.89 -5.89
C SER A 145 -5.00 -9.73 -7.15
N ALA A 146 -5.43 -8.89 -8.08
CA ALA A 146 -4.66 -8.60 -9.30
C ALA A 146 -3.29 -7.99 -8.96
N THR A 147 -3.23 -7.02 -8.02
CA THR A 147 -1.98 -6.44 -7.53
C THR A 147 -1.04 -7.48 -6.95
N GLY A 148 -1.57 -8.39 -6.13
CA GLY A 148 -0.79 -9.45 -5.51
C GLY A 148 -0.17 -10.40 -6.53
N ARG A 149 -0.91 -10.83 -7.55
CA ARG A 149 -0.39 -11.70 -8.61
C ARG A 149 0.69 -11.03 -9.45
N VAL A 150 0.55 -9.74 -9.75
CA VAL A 150 1.62 -8.95 -10.39
C VAL A 150 2.86 -8.92 -9.52
N LEU A 151 2.72 -8.59 -8.23
CA LEU A 151 3.84 -8.52 -7.30
C LEU A 151 4.53 -9.88 -7.09
N LEU A 152 3.76 -10.99 -7.09
CA LEU A 152 4.32 -12.34 -7.00
C LEU A 152 5.00 -12.79 -8.28
N SER A 153 4.65 -12.25 -9.44
CA SER A 153 5.17 -12.73 -10.74
C SER A 153 6.68 -12.53 -10.92
N GLN A 154 7.34 -11.74 -10.09
CA GLN A 154 8.80 -11.57 -10.10
C GLN A 154 9.57 -12.73 -9.44
N PHE A 155 8.93 -13.52 -8.58
CA PHE A 155 9.60 -14.58 -7.82
C PHE A 155 9.52 -15.91 -8.54
N PRO A 156 10.51 -16.81 -8.37
CA PRO A 156 10.41 -18.18 -8.84
C PRO A 156 9.27 -18.95 -8.14
N ASP A 157 8.71 -19.94 -8.81
CA ASP A 157 7.53 -20.67 -8.33
C ASP A 157 7.77 -21.36 -6.97
N THR A 158 9.00 -21.78 -6.69
CA THR A 158 9.42 -22.35 -5.40
C THR A 158 9.28 -21.34 -4.27
N GLU A 159 9.67 -20.09 -4.50
CA GLU A 159 9.56 -19.01 -3.52
C GLU A 159 8.11 -18.58 -3.33
N ILE A 160 7.32 -18.50 -4.40
CA ILE A 160 5.88 -18.25 -4.33
C ILE A 160 5.20 -19.29 -3.43
N GLY A 161 5.53 -20.58 -3.63
CA GLY A 161 5.00 -21.65 -2.79
C GLY A 161 5.37 -21.54 -1.32
N GLN A 162 6.57 -21.05 -1.00
CA GLN A 162 6.99 -20.79 0.39
C GLN A 162 6.24 -19.59 1.02
N ARG A 163 6.07 -18.49 0.28
CA ARG A 163 5.37 -17.27 0.74
C ARG A 163 3.88 -17.51 0.98
N ILE A 164 3.21 -18.21 0.07
CA ILE A 164 1.77 -18.46 0.16
C ILE A 164 1.43 -19.63 1.09
N GLY A 165 2.39 -20.54 1.29
CA GLY A 165 2.22 -21.78 2.06
C GLY A 165 1.62 -22.91 1.24
N ARG A 166 1.71 -24.14 1.81
CA ARG A 166 1.26 -25.38 1.15
C ARG A 166 -0.19 -25.76 1.45
N LYS A 167 -0.84 -25.08 2.40
CA LYS A 167 -2.24 -25.34 2.77
C LYS A 167 -3.18 -24.73 1.74
N PRO A 168 -4.39 -25.29 1.55
CA PRO A 168 -5.41 -24.65 0.73
C PRO A 168 -5.66 -23.21 1.19
N LEU A 169 -5.70 -22.31 0.21
CA LEU A 169 -5.94 -20.89 0.48
C LEU A 169 -7.41 -20.66 0.80
N PRO A 170 -7.77 -19.73 1.69
CA PRO A 170 -9.15 -19.41 1.99
C PRO A 170 -9.92 -19.01 0.73
N ALA A 171 -11.05 -19.65 0.47
CA ALA A 171 -11.99 -19.21 -0.56
C ALA A 171 -12.71 -17.94 -0.08
N ARG A 172 -12.60 -16.87 -0.85
CA ARG A 172 -13.35 -15.63 -0.60
C ARG A 172 -14.65 -15.58 -1.39
N THR A 173 -14.61 -16.18 -2.56
CA THR A 173 -15.75 -16.35 -3.46
C THR A 173 -15.66 -17.73 -4.09
N PRO A 174 -16.71 -18.21 -4.79
CA PRO A 174 -16.63 -19.43 -5.58
C PRO A 174 -15.57 -19.39 -6.71
N HIS A 175 -15.15 -18.19 -7.12
CA HIS A 175 -14.16 -18.00 -8.20
C HIS A 175 -12.71 -17.95 -7.68
N THR A 176 -12.48 -17.88 -6.37
CA THR A 176 -11.13 -17.81 -5.79
C THR A 176 -10.29 -19.03 -6.12
N LEU A 177 -9.07 -18.83 -6.63
CA LEU A 177 -8.08 -19.90 -6.80
C LEU A 177 -7.53 -20.30 -5.42
N THR A 178 -7.96 -21.46 -4.92
CA THR A 178 -7.62 -21.93 -3.56
C THR A 178 -6.48 -22.94 -3.53
N LYS A 179 -6.04 -23.45 -4.69
CA LYS A 179 -4.96 -24.45 -4.81
C LYS A 179 -3.72 -23.82 -5.41
N LEU A 180 -2.55 -24.22 -4.91
CA LEU A 180 -1.26 -23.68 -5.34
C LEU A 180 -1.00 -23.89 -6.83
N THR A 181 -1.27 -25.10 -7.38
CA THR A 181 -0.97 -25.42 -8.79
C THR A 181 -1.69 -24.51 -9.78
N PRO A 182 -3.03 -24.30 -9.74
CA PRO A 182 -3.70 -23.36 -10.65
C PRO A 182 -3.27 -21.90 -10.40
N LEU A 183 -2.94 -21.53 -9.17
CA LEU A 183 -2.43 -20.20 -8.86
C LEU A 183 -1.05 -19.95 -9.49
N LEU A 184 -0.14 -20.92 -9.41
CA LEU A 184 1.17 -20.83 -10.08
C LEU A 184 1.03 -20.74 -11.60
N ALA A 185 0.14 -21.52 -12.20
CA ALA A 185 -0.14 -21.45 -13.64
C ALA A 185 -0.65 -20.04 -14.03
N GLU A 186 -1.53 -19.44 -13.22
CA GLU A 186 -2.01 -18.07 -13.44
C GLU A 186 -0.87 -17.06 -13.28
N ILE A 187 -0.02 -17.16 -12.26
CA ILE A 187 1.13 -16.27 -12.07
C ILE A 187 2.14 -16.40 -13.21
N GLN A 188 2.38 -17.60 -13.74
CA GLN A 188 3.19 -17.81 -14.93
C GLN A 188 2.59 -17.12 -16.16
N ALA A 189 1.27 -17.20 -16.32
CA ALA A 189 0.57 -16.46 -17.38
C ALA A 189 0.69 -14.93 -17.20
N VAL A 190 0.58 -14.43 -15.97
CA VAL A 190 0.84 -13.01 -15.63
C VAL A 190 2.25 -12.59 -16.04
N ARG A 191 3.25 -13.41 -15.71
CA ARG A 191 4.66 -13.16 -16.06
C ARG A 191 4.88 -13.03 -17.58
N LYS A 192 4.16 -13.83 -18.37
CA LYS A 192 4.26 -13.81 -19.85
C LYS A 192 3.50 -12.62 -20.47
N ARG A 193 2.29 -12.32 -19.98
CA ARG A 193 1.42 -11.30 -20.58
C ARG A 193 1.63 -9.89 -20.01
N GLY A 194 2.32 -9.75 -18.86
CA GLY A 194 2.64 -8.47 -18.24
C GLY A 194 1.50 -7.80 -17.47
N TYR A 195 0.40 -8.50 -17.18
CA TYR A 195 -0.70 -7.99 -16.37
C TYR A 195 -1.48 -9.12 -15.68
N ALA A 196 -2.20 -8.79 -14.62
CA ALA A 196 -3.11 -9.71 -13.94
C ALA A 196 -4.54 -9.17 -13.95
N ILE A 197 -5.51 -10.09 -14.04
CA ILE A 197 -6.92 -9.80 -13.82
C ILE A 197 -7.40 -10.67 -12.66
N SER A 198 -8.19 -10.08 -11.77
CA SER A 198 -8.99 -10.76 -10.76
C SER A 198 -10.45 -10.50 -11.11
N ASP A 199 -11.16 -11.56 -11.49
CA ASP A 199 -12.57 -11.49 -11.88
C ASP A 199 -13.42 -12.15 -10.79
N GLU A 200 -13.97 -11.33 -9.91
CA GLU A 200 -14.81 -11.75 -8.78
C GLU A 200 -14.14 -12.74 -7.80
N GLU A 201 -12.81 -12.84 -7.83
CA GLU A 201 -12.07 -13.77 -6.98
C GLU A 201 -11.86 -13.27 -5.53
N LEU A 202 -11.74 -11.96 -5.35
CA LEU A 202 -11.58 -11.34 -4.04
C LEU A 202 -12.94 -11.07 -3.39
N GLU A 203 -13.90 -10.58 -4.18
CA GLU A 203 -15.25 -10.20 -3.79
C GLU A 203 -16.17 -10.32 -4.99
N LEU A 204 -17.38 -10.90 -4.80
CA LEU A 204 -18.38 -10.98 -5.86
C LEU A 204 -18.81 -9.59 -6.33
N GLY A 205 -19.01 -9.43 -7.61
CA GLY A 205 -19.37 -8.15 -8.22
C GLY A 205 -18.19 -7.22 -8.46
N MET A 206 -16.95 -7.64 -8.15
CA MET A 206 -15.73 -6.83 -8.30
C MET A 206 -14.74 -7.43 -9.28
N ARG A 207 -14.28 -6.59 -10.21
CA ARG A 207 -13.18 -6.89 -11.14
C ARG A 207 -12.01 -5.95 -10.93
N ALA A 208 -10.80 -6.47 -11.09
CA ALA A 208 -9.59 -5.67 -11.02
C ALA A 208 -8.60 -6.09 -12.10
N LEU A 209 -7.88 -5.12 -12.64
CA LEU A 209 -6.74 -5.31 -13.52
C LEU A 209 -5.52 -4.64 -12.86
N ALA A 210 -4.34 -5.27 -12.94
CA ALA A 210 -3.10 -4.70 -12.44
C ALA A 210 -1.95 -4.91 -13.42
N VAL A 211 -1.02 -3.94 -13.44
CA VAL A 211 0.22 -3.94 -14.23
C VAL A 211 1.43 -3.67 -13.33
N PRO A 212 2.62 -4.19 -13.66
CA PRO A 212 3.83 -3.96 -12.88
C PRO A 212 4.39 -2.55 -13.10
N VAL A 213 4.96 -1.97 -12.03
CA VAL A 213 5.90 -0.85 -12.07
C VAL A 213 7.30 -1.44 -11.89
N ILE A 214 8.18 -1.21 -12.86
CA ILE A 214 9.48 -1.85 -12.95
C ILE A 214 10.59 -0.81 -12.73
N ASP A 215 11.57 -1.13 -11.91
CA ASP A 215 12.73 -0.28 -11.68
C ASP A 215 13.83 -0.49 -12.73
N ASP A 216 14.97 0.22 -12.57
CA ASP A 216 16.11 0.17 -13.48
C ASP A 216 16.80 -1.21 -13.53
N GLY A 217 16.66 -2.00 -12.49
CA GLY A 217 17.16 -3.37 -12.40
C GLY A 217 16.23 -4.41 -13.02
N GLY A 218 15.09 -3.99 -13.59
CA GLY A 218 14.07 -4.90 -14.12
C GLY A 218 13.20 -5.56 -13.04
N GLN A 219 13.28 -5.11 -11.78
CA GLN A 219 12.51 -5.66 -10.67
C GLN A 219 11.14 -5.00 -10.56
N ILE A 220 10.10 -5.79 -10.23
CA ILE A 220 8.77 -5.27 -9.95
C ILE A 220 8.76 -4.66 -8.55
N VAL A 221 8.74 -3.32 -8.46
CA VAL A 221 8.76 -2.59 -7.19
C VAL A 221 7.37 -2.22 -6.68
N ALA A 222 6.39 -2.20 -7.57
CA ALA A 222 4.99 -1.92 -7.25
C ALA A 222 4.05 -2.47 -8.33
N ALA A 223 2.74 -2.40 -8.08
CA ALA A 223 1.70 -2.69 -9.05
C ALA A 223 0.69 -1.54 -9.08
N ILE A 224 0.34 -1.03 -10.27
CA ILE A 224 -0.79 -0.11 -10.47
C ILE A 224 -2.00 -0.95 -10.84
N SER A 225 -3.14 -0.66 -10.22
CA SER A 225 -4.38 -1.38 -10.48
C SER A 225 -5.57 -0.45 -10.62
N VAL A 226 -6.54 -0.87 -11.42
CA VAL A 226 -7.90 -0.36 -11.45
C VAL A 226 -8.84 -1.41 -10.88
N SER A 227 -9.86 -0.96 -10.16
CA SER A 227 -10.93 -1.82 -9.65
C SER A 227 -12.28 -1.24 -10.01
N ALA A 228 -13.18 -2.07 -10.53
CA ALA A 228 -14.48 -1.70 -11.02
C ALA A 228 -15.56 -2.72 -10.63
N ALA A 229 -16.82 -2.29 -10.55
CA ALA A 229 -17.95 -3.21 -10.41
C ALA A 229 -18.14 -4.03 -11.69
N SER A 230 -18.32 -5.36 -11.57
CA SER A 230 -18.52 -6.26 -12.71
C SER A 230 -19.79 -5.93 -13.50
N ALA A 231 -20.76 -5.29 -12.85
CA ALA A 231 -21.98 -4.81 -13.48
C ALA A 231 -21.75 -3.62 -14.44
N ARG A 232 -20.70 -2.81 -14.24
CA ARG A 232 -20.37 -1.66 -15.11
C ARG A 232 -19.32 -1.97 -16.13
N VAL A 233 -18.33 -2.80 -15.80
CA VAL A 233 -17.15 -3.03 -16.63
C VAL A 233 -17.04 -4.51 -16.98
N ARG A 234 -17.08 -4.84 -18.25
CA ARG A 234 -16.91 -6.20 -18.76
C ARG A 234 -15.43 -6.61 -18.71
N ALA A 235 -15.17 -7.90 -18.57
CA ALA A 235 -13.79 -8.42 -18.57
C ALA A 235 -13.00 -8.07 -19.86
N ALA A 236 -13.67 -7.93 -20.99
CA ALA A 236 -13.06 -7.50 -22.24
C ALA A 236 -12.61 -6.03 -22.20
N ASP A 237 -13.38 -5.16 -21.55
CA ASP A 237 -13.09 -3.72 -21.45
C ASP A 237 -11.85 -3.48 -20.60
N LEU A 238 -11.62 -4.31 -19.57
CA LEU A 238 -10.36 -4.27 -18.79
C LEU A 238 -9.14 -4.44 -19.69
N ARG A 239 -9.18 -5.34 -20.66
CA ARG A 239 -8.04 -5.57 -21.58
C ARG A 239 -7.95 -4.53 -22.68
N ASN A 240 -9.08 -4.15 -23.25
CA ASN A 240 -9.09 -3.35 -24.47
C ASN A 240 -8.97 -1.85 -24.20
N GLN A 241 -9.53 -1.38 -23.08
CA GLN A 241 -9.59 0.05 -22.74
C GLN A 241 -8.72 0.39 -21.53
N PHE A 242 -8.74 -0.41 -20.48
CA PHE A 242 -8.09 -0.08 -19.21
C PHE A 242 -6.59 -0.42 -19.20
N LEU A 243 -6.21 -1.56 -19.79
CA LEU A 243 -4.83 -2.01 -19.81
C LEU A 243 -3.86 -0.99 -20.44
N PRO A 244 -4.14 -0.40 -21.61
CA PRO A 244 -3.22 0.60 -22.21
C PRO A 244 -3.00 1.83 -21.32
N VAL A 245 -4.05 2.30 -20.63
CA VAL A 245 -3.97 3.45 -19.72
C VAL A 245 -3.09 3.12 -18.52
N LEU A 246 -3.30 1.94 -17.89
CA LEU A 246 -2.48 1.53 -16.74
C LEU A 246 -1.02 1.26 -17.14
N GLN A 247 -0.77 0.69 -18.31
CA GLN A 247 0.60 0.47 -18.81
C GLN A 247 1.33 1.81 -19.03
N THR A 248 0.65 2.81 -19.57
CA THR A 248 1.20 4.16 -19.72
C THR A 248 1.50 4.78 -18.35
N CYS A 249 0.55 4.71 -17.42
CA CYS A 249 0.73 5.20 -16.05
C CYS A 249 1.94 4.53 -15.36
N ALA A 250 2.09 3.21 -15.47
CA ALA A 250 3.18 2.46 -14.87
C ALA A 250 4.54 2.81 -15.47
N ARG A 251 4.61 2.95 -16.82
CA ARG A 251 5.83 3.36 -17.52
C ARG A 251 6.27 4.76 -17.10
N THR A 252 5.36 5.74 -17.11
CA THR A 252 5.66 7.11 -16.69
C THR A 252 6.13 7.16 -15.23
N LEU A 253 5.53 6.37 -14.33
CA LEU A 253 6.00 6.28 -12.94
C LEU A 253 7.42 5.69 -12.86
N SER A 254 7.72 4.63 -13.61
CA SER A 254 9.06 4.03 -13.69
C SER A 254 10.09 5.04 -14.18
N GLU A 255 9.78 5.84 -15.20
CA GLU A 255 10.64 6.90 -15.74
C GLU A 255 10.89 8.02 -14.72
N ALA A 256 9.85 8.48 -14.03
CA ALA A 256 9.97 9.49 -12.98
C ALA A 256 10.84 9.03 -11.81
N MET A 257 10.73 7.75 -11.42
CA MET A 257 11.57 7.16 -10.38
C MET A 257 13.05 7.10 -10.80
N ARG A 258 13.34 6.77 -12.06
CA ARG A 258 14.70 6.77 -12.61
C ARG A 258 15.32 8.15 -12.56
N SER A 259 14.62 9.17 -13.02
CA SER A 259 15.10 10.55 -13.05
C SER A 259 15.51 11.06 -11.67
N ILE A 260 14.74 10.74 -10.62
CA ILE A 260 15.08 11.14 -9.24
C ILE A 260 16.34 10.42 -8.75
N ARG A 261 16.48 9.13 -9.00
CA ARG A 261 17.69 8.38 -8.60
C ARG A 261 18.95 8.91 -9.27
N ALA A 262 18.89 9.27 -10.55
CA ALA A 262 20.01 9.86 -11.28
C ALA A 262 20.46 11.18 -10.63
N VAL A 263 19.54 12.05 -10.27
CA VAL A 263 19.83 13.33 -9.58
C VAL A 263 20.42 13.09 -8.17
N GLU A 264 19.93 12.11 -7.42
CA GLU A 264 20.47 11.76 -6.09
C GLU A 264 21.90 11.20 -6.17
N GLN A 265 22.21 10.41 -7.19
CA GLN A 265 23.54 9.85 -7.42
C GLN A 265 24.55 10.94 -7.82
N THR A 266 24.15 11.89 -8.67
CA THR A 266 24.99 13.03 -9.06
C THR A 266 25.32 13.93 -7.86
N LYS A 267 24.38 14.11 -6.93
CA LYS A 267 24.62 14.90 -5.70
C LYS A 267 25.50 14.19 -4.66
N LYS A 268 25.65 12.87 -4.75
CA LYS A 268 26.48 12.05 -3.84
C LYS A 268 27.89 11.79 -4.36
N ALA A 269 28.19 12.11 -5.61
CA ALA A 269 29.54 12.02 -6.14
C ALA A 269 30.41 13.11 -5.43
N PRO A 270 31.48 12.76 -4.70
CA PRO A 270 32.35 13.75 -4.09
C PRO A 270 33.03 14.55 -5.19
N ASP A 271 33.16 15.88 -4.96
CA ASP A 271 34.03 16.79 -5.75
C ASP A 271 35.48 16.28 -5.67
N SER A 272 35.83 15.32 -6.50
CA SER A 272 37.22 14.87 -6.67
C SER A 272 37.90 15.61 -7.82
N ALA A 273 37.82 16.94 -7.80
CA ALA A 273 38.59 17.80 -8.69
C ALA A 273 39.14 18.99 -7.89
N GLY A 274 40.25 18.74 -7.19
CA GLY A 274 40.90 19.79 -6.41
C GLY A 274 42.15 19.25 -5.65
N ALA A 275 43.12 18.78 -6.37
CA ALA A 275 44.49 18.64 -5.88
C ALA A 275 45.47 19.01 -6.99
#